data_723ebb2937e581f3fa6e125db7c1a40f
#
_entry.id   723ebb2937e581f3fa6e125db7c1a40f
#
_cell.length_a   1.000
_cell.length_b   1.000
_cell.length_c   1.000
_cell.angle_alpha   90.00
_cell.angle_beta   90.00
_cell.angle_gamma   90.00
#
_symmetry.space_group_name_H-M   'P 1'
#
loop_
_entity.id
_entity.type
_entity.pdbx_description
1 polymer ?
#
loop_
_entity_poly.entity_id
_entity_poly.type
_entity_poly.pdbx_seq_one_letter_code
_entity_poly.pdbx_strand_id
1 'polypeptide(L)'
;GQLYFGSPGGRVYQAEAGGLDDGETYSGAVAPLFDDMGFGPGIKVGKVARARVRASTKIVDRIDVLTDFDITLPPAPDATPIFASNEWGSGVWGTSVWDSPAPNVINQTWRSAGNIGYALSPCYQVTSGAPAALDVELIDFELAYTTAEAVT
;
A
#
# COMPACT_ATOMS: atom_id res chain seq x y z
N GLY A 1 26.80 4.11 -6.57
CA GLY A 1 27.44 4.26 -5.25
C GLY A 1 26.40 4.08 -4.15
N GLN A 2 26.83 3.63 -2.98
CA GLN A 2 25.94 3.50 -1.82
C GLN A 2 25.86 4.86 -1.12
N LEU A 3 24.66 5.24 -0.70
CA LEU A 3 24.43 6.48 0.03
C LEU A 3 24.46 6.20 1.54
N TYR A 4 25.19 7.05 2.28
CA TYR A 4 25.27 6.98 3.74
C TYR A 4 24.87 8.33 4.34
N PHE A 5 24.26 8.31 5.52
CA PHE A 5 23.95 9.51 6.29
C PHE A 5 24.23 9.30 7.78
N GLY A 6 24.58 10.39 8.47
CA GLY A 6 24.81 10.38 9.91
C GLY A 6 23.59 10.84 10.68
N SER A 7 23.35 10.23 11.85
CA SER A 7 22.34 10.70 12.79
C SER A 7 22.94 11.62 13.87
N PRO A 8 22.13 12.47 14.50
CA PRO A 8 22.57 13.28 15.63
C PRO A 8 23.15 12.49 16.80
N GLY A 9 22.81 11.21 16.92
CA GLY A 9 23.33 10.28 17.91
C GLY A 9 24.68 9.64 17.56
N GLY A 10 25.35 10.09 16.50
CA GLY A 10 26.68 9.61 16.10
C GLY A 10 26.67 8.26 15.37
N ARG A 11 25.55 7.77 14.93
CA ARG A 11 25.44 6.55 14.09
C ARG A 11 25.55 6.91 12.62
N VAL A 12 26.06 6.00 11.82
CA VAL A 12 26.07 6.07 10.36
C VAL A 12 25.17 5.00 9.82
N TYR A 13 24.22 5.40 8.97
CA TYR A 13 23.27 4.52 8.32
C TYR A 13 23.53 4.47 6.83
N GLN A 14 23.29 3.33 6.24
CA GLN A 14 23.24 3.16 4.80
C GLN A 14 21.80 3.38 4.34
N ALA A 15 21.59 4.31 3.41
CA ALA A 15 20.29 4.51 2.80
C ALA A 15 19.96 3.39 1.81
N GLU A 16 18.70 3.09 1.65
CA GLU A 16 18.18 2.11 0.67
C GLU A 16 18.81 0.71 0.81
N ALA A 17 19.19 0.33 2.02
CA ALA A 17 19.89 -0.93 2.27
C ALA A 17 18.95 -2.13 2.44
N GLY A 18 17.64 -1.91 2.60
CA GLY A 18 16.69 -2.97 2.84
C GLY A 18 15.26 -2.48 3.06
N GLY A 19 14.41 -3.39 3.51
CA GLY A 19 12.99 -3.14 3.76
C GLY A 19 12.64 -2.73 5.20
N LEU A 20 13.64 -2.42 6.03
CA LEU A 20 13.46 -2.00 7.43
C LEU A 20 14.21 -0.70 7.69
N ASP A 21 13.69 0.10 8.62
CA ASP A 21 14.33 1.31 9.12
C ASP A 21 14.93 1.03 10.49
N ASP A 22 16.26 0.91 10.56
CA ASP A 22 17.03 0.52 11.78
C ASP A 22 16.46 -0.75 12.46
N GLY A 23 15.99 -1.70 11.67
CA GLY A 23 15.40 -2.96 12.16
C GLY A 23 13.89 -2.92 12.41
N GLU A 24 13.27 -1.74 12.33
CA GLU A 24 11.85 -1.54 12.50
C GLU A 24 11.09 -1.52 11.16
N THR A 25 9.84 -1.93 11.19
CA THR A 25 8.97 -1.83 10.01
C THR A 25 8.53 -0.39 9.79
N TYR A 26 8.36 0.00 8.54
CA TYR A 26 7.81 1.31 8.17
C TYR A 26 6.65 1.16 7.20
N SER A 27 5.76 2.15 7.19
CA SER A 27 4.60 2.18 6.31
C SER A 27 4.72 3.31 5.30
N GLY A 28 4.45 2.98 4.04
CA GLY A 28 4.28 3.95 2.97
C GLY A 28 2.80 4.17 2.69
N ALA A 29 2.42 5.42 2.42
CA ALA A 29 1.07 5.78 2.04
C ALA A 29 1.08 6.69 0.82
N VAL A 30 0.09 6.49 -0.06
CA VAL A 30 -0.16 7.33 -1.23
C VAL A 30 -1.62 7.69 -1.26
N ALA A 31 -1.92 8.98 -1.33
CA ALA A 31 -3.25 9.52 -1.57
C ALA A 31 -3.14 10.60 -2.66
N PRO A 32 -3.84 10.47 -3.79
CA PRO A 32 -3.91 11.51 -4.80
C PRO A 32 -4.70 12.72 -4.28
N LEU A 33 -4.78 13.75 -5.09
CA LEU A 33 -5.62 14.90 -4.79
C LEU A 33 -7.10 14.48 -4.68
N PHE A 34 -7.82 15.17 -3.82
CA PHE A 34 -9.26 15.01 -3.71
C PHE A 34 -9.94 15.47 -5.00
N ASP A 35 -10.90 14.70 -5.44
CA ASP A 35 -11.65 14.94 -6.67
C ASP A 35 -13.15 14.99 -6.36
N ASP A 36 -13.83 15.99 -6.90
CA ASP A 36 -15.28 16.13 -6.82
C ASP A 36 -16.00 15.31 -7.91
N MET A 37 -15.26 14.54 -8.70
CA MET A 37 -15.77 13.67 -9.77
C MET A 37 -16.66 14.41 -10.79
N GLY A 38 -16.43 15.71 -10.97
CA GLY A 38 -17.19 16.57 -11.86
C GLY A 38 -18.59 16.96 -11.36
N PHE A 39 -18.91 16.68 -10.10
CA PHE A 39 -20.19 17.02 -9.48
C PHE A 39 -19.97 17.65 -8.10
N GLY A 40 -19.44 18.87 -8.07
CA GLY A 40 -19.04 19.59 -6.87
C GLY A 40 -20.10 19.67 -5.76
N PRO A 41 -21.37 20.08 -6.02
CA PRO A 41 -22.36 20.24 -4.97
C PRO A 41 -22.99 18.93 -4.46
N GLY A 42 -22.74 17.82 -5.11
CA GLY A 42 -23.37 16.54 -4.76
C GLY A 42 -22.54 15.72 -3.78
N ILE A 43 -23.24 15.12 -2.82
CA ILE A 43 -22.64 14.14 -1.91
C ILE A 43 -22.36 12.85 -2.70
N LYS A 44 -21.19 12.27 -2.47
CA LYS A 44 -20.78 11.01 -3.05
C LYS A 44 -20.61 9.96 -1.98
N VAL A 45 -21.01 8.76 -2.30
CA VAL A 45 -20.85 7.59 -1.44
C VAL A 45 -19.90 6.63 -2.14
N GLY A 46 -18.68 6.49 -1.63
CA GLY A 46 -17.74 5.48 -2.09
C GLY A 46 -18.31 4.08 -1.81
N LYS A 47 -18.31 3.21 -2.81
CA LYS A 47 -18.81 1.84 -2.69
C LYS A 47 -17.69 0.86 -2.56
N VAL A 48 -16.85 0.81 -3.56
CA VAL A 48 -15.67 -0.03 -3.59
C VAL A 48 -14.52 0.71 -4.25
N ALA A 49 -13.32 0.44 -3.79
CA ALA A 49 -12.09 0.96 -4.37
C ALA A 49 -11.10 -0.17 -4.64
N ARG A 50 -10.24 0.00 -5.62
CA ARG A 50 -9.06 -0.83 -5.81
C ARG A 50 -7.87 0.01 -6.23
N ALA A 51 -6.69 -0.42 -5.79
CA ALA A 51 -5.43 -0.01 -6.36
C ALA A 51 -4.91 -1.14 -7.25
N ARG A 52 -4.42 -0.83 -8.44
CA ARG A 52 -3.62 -1.78 -9.21
C ARG A 52 -2.17 -1.55 -8.86
N VAL A 53 -1.58 -2.57 -8.27
CA VAL A 53 -0.22 -2.50 -7.72
C VAL A 53 0.58 -3.67 -8.24
N ARG A 54 1.78 -3.39 -8.73
CA ARG A 54 2.79 -4.39 -9.04
C ARG A 54 3.79 -4.45 -7.89
N ALA A 55 4.09 -5.65 -7.42
CA ALA A 55 5.07 -5.85 -6.37
C ALA A 55 5.98 -7.03 -6.68
N SER A 56 7.19 -7.00 -6.15
CA SER A 56 8.17 -8.09 -6.29
C SER A 56 7.81 -9.33 -5.49
N THR A 57 6.86 -9.21 -4.56
CA THR A 57 6.36 -10.31 -3.72
C THR A 57 4.90 -10.06 -3.34
N LYS A 58 4.28 -11.07 -2.74
CA LYS A 58 2.95 -10.87 -2.13
C LYS A 58 3.08 -9.89 -0.96
N ILE A 59 2.25 -8.88 -0.95
CA ILE A 59 2.25 -7.82 0.06
C ILE A 59 0.95 -7.84 0.87
N VAL A 60 1.02 -7.31 2.10
CA VAL A 60 -0.14 -6.94 2.90
C VAL A 60 -0.37 -5.45 2.69
N ASP A 61 -1.52 -5.13 2.12
CA ASP A 61 -1.87 -3.78 1.72
C ASP A 61 -3.23 -3.37 2.27
N ARG A 62 -3.47 -2.09 2.31
CA ARG A 62 -4.75 -1.49 2.65
C ARG A 62 -5.10 -0.43 1.61
N ILE A 63 -6.37 -0.45 1.19
CA ILE A 63 -6.98 0.66 0.46
C ILE A 63 -8.14 1.20 1.27
N ASP A 64 -8.28 2.51 1.29
CA ASP A 64 -9.38 3.24 1.91
C ASP A 64 -9.74 4.45 1.04
N VAL A 65 -10.76 5.19 1.40
CA VAL A 65 -11.16 6.42 0.71
C VAL A 65 -11.26 7.55 1.72
N LEU A 66 -10.43 8.55 1.55
CA LEU A 66 -10.47 9.80 2.31
C LEU A 66 -11.56 10.71 1.75
N THR A 67 -12.13 11.56 2.59
CA THR A 67 -13.25 12.45 2.23
C THR A 67 -12.98 13.88 2.66
N ASP A 68 -13.50 14.84 1.89
CA ASP A 68 -13.61 16.25 2.26
C ASP A 68 -12.31 16.91 2.76
N PHE A 69 -11.18 16.54 2.10
CA PHE A 69 -9.85 17.06 2.40
C PHE A 69 -9.31 16.67 3.78
N ASP A 70 -9.95 15.73 4.48
CA ASP A 70 -9.38 15.11 5.67
C ASP A 70 -8.31 14.09 5.24
N ILE A 71 -7.06 14.39 5.57
CA ILE A 71 -5.89 13.55 5.25
C ILE A 71 -5.51 12.60 6.42
N THR A 72 -6.39 12.43 7.38
CA THR A 72 -6.16 11.48 8.47
C THR A 72 -6.11 10.07 7.92
N LEU A 73 -4.92 9.50 7.88
CA LEU A 73 -4.73 8.15 7.36
C LEU A 73 -5.35 7.12 8.32
N PRO A 74 -6.00 6.08 7.79
CA PRO A 74 -6.42 4.95 8.61
C PRO A 74 -5.19 4.22 9.18
N PRO A 75 -5.36 3.36 10.20
CA PRO A 75 -4.27 2.55 10.71
C PRO A 75 -3.55 1.79 9.59
N ALA A 76 -2.22 1.79 9.62
CA ALA A 76 -1.43 1.06 8.64
C ALA A 76 -1.78 -0.44 8.66
N PRO A 77 -1.65 -1.15 7.51
CA PRO A 77 -1.81 -2.59 7.50
C PRO A 77 -0.70 -3.26 8.31
N ASP A 78 -0.94 -4.52 8.69
CA ASP A 78 0.08 -5.35 9.33
C ASP A 78 1.34 -5.46 8.45
N ALA A 79 2.47 -5.71 9.10
CA ALA A 79 3.73 -5.90 8.40
C ALA A 79 3.63 -7.04 7.37
N THR A 80 4.17 -6.82 6.20
CA THR A 80 4.23 -7.85 5.15
C THR A 80 5.13 -8.99 5.61
N PRO A 81 4.60 -10.23 5.74
CA PRO A 81 5.40 -11.35 6.20
C PRO A 81 6.48 -11.70 5.16
N ILE A 82 7.57 -12.29 5.65
CA ILE A 82 8.59 -12.87 4.77
C ILE A 82 7.98 -14.14 4.14
N PHE A 83 7.75 -14.09 2.85
CA PHE A 83 7.49 -15.31 2.10
C PHE A 83 8.84 -15.94 1.76
N ALA A 84 9.14 -17.08 2.38
CA ALA A 84 10.35 -17.81 2.07
C ALA A 84 10.34 -18.19 0.58
N SER A 85 11.29 -17.66 -0.17
CA SER A 85 11.59 -18.19 -1.50
C SER A 85 12.31 -19.51 -1.31
N ASN A 86 11.69 -20.59 -1.69
CA ASN A 86 12.37 -21.87 -1.72
C ASN A 86 13.21 -21.94 -3.00
N GLU A 87 14.47 -21.56 -2.90
CA GLU A 87 15.41 -21.81 -3.97
C GLU A 87 15.70 -23.30 -4.10
N TRP A 88 15.88 -23.77 -5.33
CA TRP A 88 16.28 -25.14 -5.60
C TRP A 88 17.59 -25.46 -4.85
N GLY A 89 17.57 -26.46 -3.98
CA GLY A 89 18.73 -26.88 -3.18
C GLY A 89 18.77 -26.35 -1.75
N SER A 90 17.90 -25.40 -1.37
CA SER A 90 17.77 -24.87 0.01
C SER A 90 16.50 -25.35 0.73
N GLY A 91 15.58 -25.98 0.01
CA GLY A 91 14.31 -26.44 0.54
C GLY A 91 14.44 -27.70 1.41
N VAL A 92 13.65 -27.73 2.50
CA VAL A 92 13.56 -28.93 3.38
C VAL A 92 12.38 -29.77 2.93
N TRP A 93 12.61 -31.07 2.71
CA TRP A 93 11.59 -32.04 2.34
C TRP A 93 10.45 -32.07 3.37
N GLY A 94 9.21 -31.94 2.88
CA GLY A 94 8.00 -31.97 3.72
C GLY A 94 7.55 -30.62 4.29
N THR A 95 8.37 -29.56 4.19
CA THR A 95 8.02 -28.20 4.65
C THR A 95 8.16 -27.14 3.57
N SER A 96 8.96 -27.38 2.55
CA SER A 96 9.17 -26.42 1.48
C SER A 96 8.09 -26.53 0.42
N VAL A 97 7.48 -25.39 0.07
CA VAL A 97 6.51 -25.28 -1.03
C VAL A 97 7.27 -24.95 -2.31
N TRP A 98 7.03 -25.73 -3.36
CA TRP A 98 7.60 -25.50 -4.69
C TRP A 98 6.85 -24.37 -5.40
N ASP A 99 6.88 -23.19 -4.80
CA ASP A 99 6.33 -22.01 -5.43
C ASP A 99 7.42 -20.93 -5.43
N SER A 100 7.94 -20.64 -6.59
CA SER A 100 8.76 -19.44 -6.76
C SER A 100 7.80 -18.28 -6.72
N PRO A 101 7.98 -17.30 -5.83
CA PRO A 101 7.16 -16.09 -5.90
C PRO A 101 7.30 -15.56 -7.32
N ALA A 102 6.19 -15.49 -8.02
CA ALA A 102 6.17 -14.94 -9.37
C ALA A 102 6.83 -13.56 -9.31
N PRO A 103 7.82 -13.27 -10.16
CA PRO A 103 8.58 -12.03 -10.10
C PRO A 103 7.74 -10.82 -10.56
N ASN A 104 6.53 -10.70 -10.23
CA ASN A 104 5.64 -9.56 -10.39
C ASN A 104 4.22 -9.98 -10.03
N VAL A 105 3.88 -9.86 -8.76
CA VAL A 105 2.51 -10.05 -8.30
C VAL A 105 1.72 -8.78 -8.59
N ILE A 106 0.65 -8.90 -9.38
CA ILE A 106 -0.30 -7.79 -9.58
C ILE A 106 -1.44 -7.98 -8.59
N ASN A 107 -1.56 -7.07 -7.64
CA ASN A 107 -2.73 -6.99 -6.77
C ASN A 107 -3.74 -6.01 -7.38
N GLN A 108 -4.99 -6.46 -7.49
CA GLN A 108 -6.09 -5.66 -8.03
C GLN A 108 -7.43 -5.99 -7.36
N THR A 109 -7.39 -6.31 -6.08
CA THR A 109 -8.59 -6.72 -5.34
C THR A 109 -9.48 -5.52 -5.03
N TRP A 110 -10.75 -5.62 -5.38
CA TRP A 110 -11.76 -4.66 -4.95
C TRP A 110 -12.01 -4.78 -3.44
N ARG A 111 -12.02 -3.66 -2.76
CA ARG A 111 -12.35 -3.59 -1.33
C ARG A 111 -13.48 -2.59 -1.09
N SER A 112 -14.29 -2.86 -0.07
CA SER A 112 -15.37 -1.96 0.32
C SER A 112 -14.80 -0.63 0.82
N ALA A 113 -15.41 0.47 0.36
CA ALA A 113 -15.09 1.83 0.78
C ALA A 113 -16.42 2.52 1.13
N GLY A 114 -16.77 2.54 2.39
CA GLY A 114 -18.08 3.05 2.86
C GLY A 114 -18.12 4.55 3.15
N ASN A 115 -17.18 5.35 2.66
CA ASN A 115 -17.02 6.74 3.03
C ASN A 115 -17.93 7.67 2.21
N ILE A 116 -18.40 8.74 2.86
CA ILE A 116 -19.36 9.70 2.30
C ILE A 116 -18.76 11.10 2.39
N GLY A 117 -18.77 11.83 1.28
CA GLY A 117 -18.25 13.20 1.24
C GLY A 117 -18.53 13.92 -0.09
N TYR A 118 -18.13 15.16 -0.17
CA TYR A 118 -18.25 15.98 -1.39
C TYR A 118 -17.07 15.77 -2.33
N ALA A 119 -15.91 15.53 -1.79
CA ALA A 119 -14.71 15.18 -2.54
C ALA A 119 -14.11 13.89 -1.98
N LEU A 120 -13.65 13.01 -2.86
CA LEU A 120 -13.11 11.70 -2.51
C LEU A 120 -11.66 11.59 -2.97
N SER A 121 -10.85 10.89 -2.17
CA SER A 121 -9.49 10.52 -2.55
C SER A 121 -9.21 9.09 -2.11
N PRO A 122 -8.94 8.15 -3.02
CA PRO A 122 -8.51 6.82 -2.63
C PRO A 122 -7.13 6.90 -1.97
N CYS A 123 -6.93 6.14 -0.91
CA CYS A 123 -5.67 6.06 -0.18
C CYS A 123 -5.18 4.62 -0.16
N TYR A 124 -3.93 4.43 -0.50
CA TYR A 124 -3.28 3.12 -0.47
C TYR A 124 -2.12 3.12 0.53
N GLN A 125 -2.04 2.06 1.32
CA GLN A 125 -0.99 1.89 2.30
C GLN A 125 -0.39 0.49 2.21
N VAL A 126 0.91 0.41 2.45
CA VAL A 126 1.66 -0.84 2.58
C VAL A 126 2.66 -0.71 3.72
N THR A 127 2.86 -1.78 4.48
CA THR A 127 3.86 -1.84 5.56
C THR A 127 4.94 -2.84 5.19
N SER A 128 6.19 -2.41 5.31
CA SER A 128 7.33 -3.29 5.15
C SER A 128 7.34 -4.35 6.26
N GLY A 129 8.04 -5.45 6.08
CA GLY A 129 8.08 -6.50 7.10
C GLY A 129 9.22 -7.49 6.91
N ALA A 130 10.01 -7.29 5.86
CA ALA A 130 11.16 -8.14 5.55
C ALA A 130 12.42 -7.31 5.45
N PRO A 131 13.59 -7.89 5.74
CA PRO A 131 14.87 -7.23 5.50
C PRO A 131 15.09 -6.83 4.04
N ALA A 132 14.48 -7.56 3.10
CA ALA A 132 14.50 -7.19 1.70
C ALA A 132 13.50 -6.06 1.42
N ALA A 133 13.92 -5.09 0.61
CA ALA A 133 13.04 -4.01 0.17
C ALA A 133 11.83 -4.55 -0.58
N LEU A 134 10.65 -4.02 -0.27
CA LEU A 134 9.45 -4.24 -1.07
C LEU A 134 9.51 -3.32 -2.29
N ASP A 135 9.70 -3.92 -3.47
CA ASP A 135 9.56 -3.18 -4.72
C ASP A 135 8.06 -3.11 -5.07
N VAL A 136 7.44 -2.00 -4.74
CA VAL A 136 6.00 -1.77 -4.89
C VAL A 136 5.76 -0.60 -5.82
N GLU A 137 5.10 -0.86 -6.94
CA GLU A 137 4.72 0.14 -7.92
C GLU A 137 3.20 0.27 -7.99
N LEU A 138 2.70 1.44 -7.64
CA LEU A 138 1.29 1.78 -7.84
C LEU A 138 1.06 2.19 -9.29
N ILE A 139 0.18 1.48 -9.98
CA ILE A 139 -0.16 1.73 -11.38
C ILE A 139 -1.29 2.75 -11.47
N ASP A 140 -2.41 2.47 -10.79
CA ASP A 140 -3.56 3.38 -10.74
C ASP A 140 -4.51 3.07 -9.59
N PHE A 141 -5.50 3.96 -9.46
CA PHE A 141 -6.66 3.78 -8.59
C PHE A 141 -7.94 3.70 -9.41
N GLU A 142 -8.86 2.86 -8.95
CA GLU A 142 -10.23 2.84 -9.42
C GLU A 142 -11.18 2.94 -8.23
N LEU A 143 -12.18 3.81 -8.35
CA LEU A 143 -13.20 4.05 -7.34
C LEU A 143 -14.57 3.97 -7.97
N ALA A 144 -15.43 3.10 -7.44
CA ALA A 144 -16.84 3.09 -7.77
C ALA A 144 -17.62 3.83 -6.68
N TYR A 145 -18.42 4.80 -7.08
CA TYR A 145 -19.20 5.63 -6.18
C TYR A 145 -20.62 5.84 -6.72
N THR A 146 -21.51 6.29 -5.86
CA THR A 146 -22.82 6.78 -6.23
C THR A 146 -22.98 8.22 -5.75
N THR A 147 -23.67 9.04 -6.52
CA THR A 147 -24.09 10.37 -6.09
C THR A 147 -25.40 10.24 -5.32
N ALA A 148 -25.48 10.92 -4.16
CA ALA A 148 -26.76 11.14 -3.50
C ALA A 148 -27.24 12.54 -3.91
N GLU A 149 -28.53 12.66 -4.24
CA GLU A 149 -29.13 13.98 -4.43
C GLU A 149 -29.06 14.73 -3.10
N ALA A 150 -28.61 15.99 -3.15
CA ALA A 150 -28.71 16.84 -1.99
C ALA A 150 -30.20 16.99 -1.65
N VAL A 151 -30.59 16.57 -0.46
CA VAL A 151 -31.93 16.86 0.03
C VAL A 151 -31.96 18.37 0.29
N THR A 152 -32.60 19.09 -0.61
CA THR A 152 -32.87 20.51 -0.47
C THR A 152 -34.04 20.76 0.47
#